data_cb778756e3641adaf13c622f1f380b06
#
_entry.id   cb778756e3641adaf13c622f1f380b06
#
_cell.length_a   1.000
_cell.length_b   1.000
_cell.length_c   1.000
_cell.angle_alpha   90.00
_cell.angle_beta   90.00
_cell.angle_gamma   90.00
#
_symmetry.space_group_name_H-M   'P 1'
#
loop_
_entity.id
_entity.type
_entity.pdbx_description
1 polymer ?
#
loop_
_entity_poly.entity_id
_entity_poly.type
_entity_poly.pdbx_seq_one_letter_code
_entity_poly.pdbx_strand_id
1 'polypeptide(L)'
;MNGPKRSCGGTAEADFYGHQTKHGSFVFGGSSGLERYNKDNGTPVNSSKTAPCICRGIMKYFPDLANAKIVRTWAGWMDASSDGVPSLGTVDEIPGLYVDCAFNGHGFGIAPTVGEQLAKLVVTGKTDVDIQALHYD
;
A
#
# COMPACT_ATOMS: atom_id res chain seq x y z
N MET A 1 -13.19 7.50 10.96
CA MET A 1 -14.28 7.73 9.97
C MET A 1 -14.54 6.45 9.21
N ASN A 2 -15.74 5.90 9.27
CA ASN A 2 -16.09 4.70 8.51
C ASN A 2 -16.38 5.12 7.06
N GLY A 3 -15.40 5.00 6.17
CA GLY A 3 -15.64 5.09 4.74
C GLY A 3 -16.66 4.03 4.27
N PRO A 4 -17.40 4.24 3.18
CA PRO A 4 -18.40 3.30 2.72
C PRO A 4 -17.75 1.94 2.44
N LYS A 5 -18.28 0.91 3.10
CA LYS A 5 -17.84 -0.49 2.88
C LYS A 5 -18.21 -0.88 1.44
N ARG A 6 -17.24 -0.90 0.57
CA ARG A 6 -17.43 -1.42 -0.79
C ARG A 6 -17.47 -2.94 -0.72
N SER A 7 -18.57 -3.53 -1.15
CA SER A 7 -18.74 -4.98 -1.16
C SER A 7 -18.68 -5.52 -2.58
N CYS A 8 -17.99 -6.64 -2.77
CA CYS A 8 -18.02 -7.35 -4.05
C CYS A 8 -19.33 -8.10 -4.33
N GLY A 9 -20.32 -7.97 -3.47
CA GLY A 9 -21.64 -8.61 -3.60
C GLY A 9 -22.69 -7.80 -4.35
N GLY A 10 -22.33 -6.66 -4.91
CA GLY A 10 -23.20 -5.78 -5.69
C GLY A 10 -22.40 -5.09 -6.79
N THR A 11 -22.86 -4.04 -7.33
CA THR A 11 -22.24 -3.26 -8.41
C THR A 11 -20.92 -2.56 -8.03
N ALA A 12 -20.38 -2.78 -6.82
CA ALA A 12 -19.12 -2.20 -6.37
C ALA A 12 -17.92 -2.93 -7.00
N GLU A 13 -17.08 -2.18 -7.68
CA GLU A 13 -15.84 -2.65 -8.26
C GLU A 13 -14.77 -2.79 -7.16
N ALA A 14 -13.94 -3.83 -7.26
CA ALA A 14 -12.75 -3.90 -6.43
C ALA A 14 -11.78 -2.80 -6.86
N ASP A 15 -11.22 -2.09 -5.91
CA ASP A 15 -10.06 -1.25 -6.19
C ASP A 15 -8.88 -2.18 -6.48
N PHE A 16 -8.27 -2.06 -7.64
CA PHE A 16 -7.09 -2.82 -7.98
C PHE A 16 -6.05 -1.94 -8.69
N TYR A 17 -4.82 -2.35 -8.58
CA TYR A 17 -3.67 -1.81 -9.29
C TYR A 17 -2.87 -2.96 -9.89
N GLY A 18 -2.01 -2.67 -10.85
CA GLY A 18 -1.19 -3.73 -11.42
C GLY A 18 -0.22 -3.25 -12.48
N HIS A 19 0.62 -4.19 -12.91
CA HIS A 19 1.57 -3.97 -13.99
C HIS A 19 1.86 -5.29 -14.70
N GLN A 20 2.38 -5.19 -15.91
CA GLN A 20 2.93 -6.32 -16.65
C GLN A 20 4.42 -6.45 -16.39
N THR A 21 4.89 -7.67 -16.11
CA THR A 21 6.31 -7.96 -15.93
C THR A 21 7.02 -8.07 -17.28
N LYS A 22 8.36 -8.03 -17.25
CA LYS A 22 9.20 -8.26 -18.45
C LYS A 22 8.92 -9.57 -19.17
N HIS A 23 8.43 -10.57 -18.44
CA HIS A 23 8.17 -11.92 -18.96
C HIS A 23 6.70 -12.13 -19.38
N GLY A 24 5.91 -11.04 -19.42
CA GLY A 24 4.53 -11.09 -19.88
C GLY A 24 3.51 -11.52 -18.81
N SER A 25 3.93 -11.85 -17.59
CA SER A 25 3.01 -12.09 -16.48
C SER A 25 2.42 -10.79 -15.97
N PHE A 26 1.19 -10.85 -15.47
CA PHE A 26 0.55 -9.72 -14.79
C PHE A 26 0.62 -9.91 -13.28
N VAL A 27 0.89 -8.82 -12.57
CA VAL A 27 0.78 -8.72 -11.12
C VAL A 27 -0.34 -7.74 -10.81
N PHE A 28 -1.35 -8.20 -10.10
CA PHE A 28 -2.46 -7.36 -9.66
C PHE A 28 -2.57 -7.41 -8.15
N GLY A 29 -2.75 -6.27 -7.54
CA GLY A 29 -3.02 -6.13 -6.14
C GLY A 29 -4.28 -5.31 -5.90
N GLY A 30 -4.79 -5.35 -4.68
CA GLY A 30 -5.96 -4.58 -4.31
C GLY A 30 -6.62 -5.15 -3.06
N SER A 31 -7.80 -4.62 -2.75
CA SER A 31 -8.60 -5.00 -1.59
C SER A 31 -10.04 -5.26 -2.01
N SER A 32 -10.66 -6.25 -1.39
CA SER A 32 -12.09 -6.49 -1.54
C SER A 32 -12.94 -5.62 -0.61
N GLY A 33 -12.33 -5.08 0.44
CA GLY A 33 -13.05 -4.44 1.54
C GLY A 33 -13.94 -5.40 2.35
N LEU A 34 -13.87 -6.69 2.08
CA LEU A 34 -14.72 -7.72 2.70
C LEU A 34 -14.05 -8.41 3.89
N GLU A 35 -12.74 -8.30 4.00
CA GLU A 35 -11.99 -8.93 5.07
C GLU A 35 -11.90 -8.02 6.28
N ARG A 36 -12.00 -8.68 7.44
CA ARG A 36 -11.66 -8.05 8.69
C ARG A 36 -10.19 -8.30 9.00
N TYR A 37 -9.54 -7.30 9.53
CA TYR A 37 -8.23 -7.45 10.12
C TYR A 37 -8.28 -8.52 11.21
N ASN A 38 -7.48 -9.58 11.07
CA ASN A 38 -7.32 -10.58 12.11
C ASN A 38 -6.18 -10.14 13.04
N LYS A 39 -6.56 -9.66 14.24
CA LYS A 39 -5.60 -9.17 15.22
C LYS A 39 -4.82 -10.30 15.93
N ASP A 40 -5.32 -11.54 15.84
CA ASP A 40 -4.91 -12.58 16.79
C ASP A 40 -3.71 -13.40 16.33
N ASN A 41 -3.35 -13.42 15.05
CA ASN A 41 -2.30 -14.31 14.57
C ASN A 41 -1.09 -13.62 13.89
N GLY A 42 -1.08 -12.30 13.79
CA GLY A 42 0.08 -11.56 13.26
C GLY A 42 0.51 -11.90 11.83
N THR A 43 -0.18 -12.80 11.16
CA THR A 43 0.18 -13.27 9.81
C THR A 43 -0.82 -12.77 8.78
N PRO A 44 -0.37 -12.11 7.71
CA PRO A 44 -1.24 -11.73 6.61
C PRO A 44 -1.81 -12.97 5.94
N VAL A 45 -3.12 -13.05 5.80
CA VAL A 45 -3.80 -14.21 5.23
C VAL A 45 -4.45 -13.84 3.90
N ASN A 46 -4.16 -14.65 2.88
CA ASN A 46 -4.90 -14.59 1.63
C ASN A 46 -6.34 -15.04 1.83
N SER A 47 -7.26 -14.15 1.59
CA SER A 47 -8.65 -14.50 1.68
C SER A 47 -9.18 -15.14 0.40
N SER A 48 -10.02 -16.14 0.55
CA SER A 48 -10.77 -16.76 -0.55
C SER A 48 -11.73 -15.80 -1.28
N LYS A 49 -11.95 -14.61 -0.74
CA LYS A 49 -12.87 -13.59 -1.29
C LYS A 49 -12.13 -12.53 -2.09
N THR A 50 -10.93 -12.13 -1.66
CA THR A 50 -10.19 -11.01 -2.29
C THR A 50 -9.74 -11.34 -3.71
N ALA A 51 -9.11 -12.47 -3.95
CA ALA A 51 -8.63 -12.82 -5.28
C ALA A 51 -9.77 -12.90 -6.33
N PRO A 52 -10.90 -13.59 -6.07
CA PRO A 52 -12.04 -13.56 -7.01
C PRO A 52 -12.63 -12.18 -7.24
N CYS A 53 -12.59 -11.29 -6.22
CA CYS A 53 -13.08 -9.94 -6.34
C CYS A 53 -12.21 -9.10 -7.27
N ILE A 54 -10.89 -9.15 -7.08
CA ILE A 54 -9.91 -8.49 -7.94
C ILE A 54 -10.03 -9.02 -9.38
N CYS A 55 -10.12 -10.34 -9.57
CA CYS A 55 -10.28 -10.94 -10.89
C CYS A 55 -11.53 -10.45 -11.63
N ARG A 56 -12.65 -10.29 -10.94
CA ARG A 56 -13.85 -9.71 -11.56
C ARG A 56 -13.62 -8.27 -12.00
N GLY A 57 -12.96 -7.45 -11.20
CA GLY A 57 -12.58 -6.10 -11.58
C GLY A 57 -11.68 -6.09 -12.81
N ILE A 58 -10.63 -6.91 -12.82
CA ILE A 58 -9.69 -7.03 -13.95
C ILE A 58 -10.42 -7.43 -15.22
N MET A 59 -11.24 -8.47 -15.20
CA MET A 59 -11.98 -8.94 -16.39
C MET A 59 -12.93 -7.89 -16.97
N LYS A 60 -13.43 -6.99 -16.14
CA LYS A 60 -14.28 -5.89 -16.58
C LYS A 60 -13.51 -4.85 -17.41
N TYR A 61 -12.28 -4.53 -16.98
CA TYR A 61 -11.44 -3.53 -17.65
C TYR A 61 -10.54 -4.13 -18.73
N PHE A 62 -10.19 -5.40 -18.58
CA PHE A 62 -9.30 -6.14 -19.48
C PHE A 62 -9.94 -7.49 -19.86
N PRO A 63 -10.96 -7.51 -20.73
CA PRO A 63 -11.69 -8.73 -21.11
C PRO A 63 -10.80 -9.83 -21.66
N ASP A 64 -9.71 -9.48 -22.35
CA ASP A 64 -8.73 -10.41 -22.91
C ASP A 64 -8.05 -11.28 -21.85
N LEU A 65 -8.04 -10.83 -20.59
CA LEU A 65 -7.49 -11.59 -19.48
C LEU A 65 -8.48 -12.56 -18.83
N ALA A 66 -9.70 -12.70 -19.36
CA ALA A 66 -10.72 -13.57 -18.77
C ALA A 66 -10.28 -15.04 -18.66
N ASN A 67 -9.39 -15.51 -19.57
CA ASN A 67 -8.85 -16.87 -19.57
C ASN A 67 -7.46 -16.97 -18.92
N ALA A 68 -6.94 -15.88 -18.34
CA ALA A 68 -5.67 -15.92 -17.64
C ALA A 68 -5.75 -16.77 -16.37
N LYS A 69 -4.68 -17.52 -16.10
CA LYS A 69 -4.60 -18.38 -14.92
C LYS A 69 -3.90 -17.68 -13.78
N ILE A 70 -4.47 -17.78 -12.59
CA ILE A 70 -3.80 -17.36 -11.36
C ILE A 70 -2.71 -18.39 -11.05
N VAL A 71 -1.45 -17.97 -11.07
CA VAL A 71 -0.31 -18.82 -10.71
C VAL A 71 0.06 -18.72 -9.23
N ARG A 72 -0.19 -17.57 -8.60
CA ARG A 72 0.10 -17.34 -7.19
C ARG A 72 -0.71 -16.18 -6.63
N THR A 73 -1.05 -16.27 -5.36
CA THR A 73 -1.61 -15.19 -4.56
C THR A 73 -0.82 -15.05 -3.26
N TRP A 74 -0.75 -13.86 -2.72
CA TRP A 74 -0.14 -13.58 -1.41
C TRP A 74 -0.83 -12.41 -0.74
N ALA A 75 -0.58 -12.21 0.53
CA ALA A 75 -0.96 -11.04 1.29
C ALA A 75 0.26 -10.53 2.07
N GLY A 76 0.25 -9.25 2.41
CA GLY A 76 1.29 -8.60 3.19
C GLY A 76 0.68 -7.56 4.12
N TRP A 77 1.44 -7.18 5.12
CA TRP A 77 1.11 -6.05 5.96
C TRP A 77 1.37 -4.76 5.20
N MET A 78 0.54 -3.79 5.45
CA MET A 78 0.72 -2.42 4.99
C MET A 78 0.83 -1.52 6.22
N ASP A 79 1.90 -0.75 6.28
CA ASP A 79 2.06 0.29 7.28
C ASP A 79 1.24 1.51 6.86
N ALA A 80 0.39 1.97 7.75
CA ALA A 80 -0.57 3.04 7.46
C ALA A 80 -0.70 3.99 8.64
N SER A 81 -0.59 5.29 8.35
CA SER A 81 -0.93 6.37 9.27
C SER A 81 -2.44 6.55 9.37
N SER A 82 -2.88 7.24 10.40
CA SER A 82 -4.30 7.52 10.64
C SER A 82 -4.87 8.55 9.66
N ASP A 83 -4.04 9.44 9.15
CA ASP A 83 -4.38 10.55 8.25
C ASP A 83 -4.07 10.26 6.77
N GLY A 84 -3.36 9.15 6.49
CA GLY A 84 -2.94 8.79 5.14
C GLY A 84 -1.66 9.50 4.66
N VAL A 85 -0.96 10.22 5.55
CA VAL A 85 0.29 10.92 5.24
C VAL A 85 1.48 10.14 5.79
N PRO A 86 2.55 9.88 5.02
CA PRO A 86 3.77 9.28 5.53
C PRO A 86 4.44 10.16 6.59
N SER A 87 5.11 9.55 7.54
CA SER A 87 5.95 10.28 8.52
C SER A 87 7.40 10.25 8.10
N LEU A 88 8.03 11.42 8.02
CA LEU A 88 9.44 11.60 7.67
C LEU A 88 10.04 12.73 8.49
N GLY A 89 11.08 12.46 9.25
CA GLY A 89 11.81 13.50 9.97
C GLY A 89 12.36 13.08 11.30
N THR A 90 12.56 14.06 12.18
CA THR A 90 12.98 13.86 13.57
C THR A 90 11.78 13.57 14.46
N VAL A 91 12.01 12.87 15.55
CA VAL A 91 11.05 12.70 16.64
C VAL A 91 11.48 13.65 17.76
N ASP A 92 10.69 14.68 18.01
CA ASP A 92 11.07 15.76 18.93
C ASP A 92 11.30 15.31 20.37
N GLU A 93 10.56 14.28 20.82
CA GLU A 93 10.69 13.71 22.16
C GLU A 93 11.97 12.90 22.36
N ILE A 94 12.63 12.48 21.28
CA ILE A 94 13.79 11.57 21.34
C ILE A 94 14.93 12.13 20.48
N PRO A 95 15.82 12.95 21.04
CA PRO A 95 16.93 13.52 20.29
C PRO A 95 17.77 12.47 19.59
N GLY A 96 18.00 12.65 18.29
CA GLY A 96 18.77 11.73 17.44
C GLY A 96 17.96 10.56 16.87
N LEU A 97 16.67 10.46 17.16
CA LEU A 97 15.77 9.53 16.48
C LEU A 97 15.19 10.18 15.21
N TYR A 98 15.32 9.45 14.12
CA TYR A 98 14.72 9.79 12.84
C TYR A 98 13.75 8.69 12.44
N VAL A 99 12.65 9.04 11.84
CA VAL A 99 11.62 8.11 11.36
C VAL A 99 11.36 8.30 9.87
N ASP A 100 11.03 7.20 9.23
CA ASP A 100 10.57 7.15 7.85
C ASP A 100 9.63 5.93 7.74
N CYS A 101 8.32 6.18 7.81
CA CYS A 101 7.33 5.11 7.92
C CYS A 101 5.96 5.53 7.40
N ALA A 102 5.02 4.61 7.48
CA ALA A 102 3.60 4.81 7.18
C ALA A 102 3.31 5.26 5.73
N PHE A 103 3.99 4.66 4.77
CA PHE A 103 3.84 5.03 3.35
C PHE A 103 2.48 4.70 2.73
N ASN A 104 1.55 4.12 3.47
CA ASN A 104 0.16 3.90 3.03
C ASN A 104 0.02 3.14 1.69
N GLY A 105 0.95 2.21 1.41
CA GLY A 105 1.00 1.44 0.17
C GLY A 105 1.74 2.11 -1.00
N HIS A 106 2.24 3.33 -0.85
CA HIS A 106 2.94 4.09 -1.91
C HIS A 106 4.47 4.05 -1.82
N GLY A 107 5.02 3.37 -0.80
CA GLY A 107 6.46 3.37 -0.49
C GLY A 107 7.34 2.96 -1.65
N PHE A 108 6.94 1.98 -2.46
CA PHE A 108 7.75 1.51 -3.58
C PHE A 108 8.10 2.62 -4.59
N GLY A 109 7.18 3.55 -4.84
CA GLY A 109 7.38 4.66 -5.77
C GLY A 109 8.22 5.80 -5.22
N ILE A 110 8.13 6.07 -3.91
CA ILE A 110 8.71 7.27 -3.30
C ILE A 110 9.94 6.99 -2.42
N ALA A 111 10.15 5.75 -1.96
CA ALA A 111 11.22 5.39 -1.05
C ALA A 111 12.64 5.83 -1.49
N PRO A 112 13.03 5.78 -2.77
CA PRO A 112 14.36 6.25 -3.16
C PRO A 112 14.60 7.73 -2.83
N THR A 113 13.63 8.59 -3.16
CA THR A 113 13.72 10.03 -2.88
C THR A 113 13.64 10.32 -1.39
N VAL A 114 12.74 9.64 -0.68
CA VAL A 114 12.58 9.80 0.76
C VAL A 114 13.85 9.37 1.49
N GLY A 115 14.45 8.23 1.13
CA GLY A 115 15.72 7.78 1.69
C GLY A 115 16.87 8.76 1.45
N GLU A 116 16.93 9.40 0.28
CA GLU A 116 17.90 10.45 0.00
C GLU A 116 17.69 11.66 0.93
N GLN A 117 16.46 12.12 1.10
CA GLN A 117 16.14 13.26 1.94
C GLN A 117 16.42 12.96 3.42
N LEU A 118 16.08 11.75 3.88
CA LEU A 118 16.40 11.31 5.24
C LEU A 118 17.91 11.28 5.49
N ALA A 119 18.68 10.75 4.55
CA ALA A 119 20.13 10.72 4.66
C ALA A 119 20.73 12.15 4.74
N LYS A 120 20.24 13.08 3.93
CA LYS A 120 20.63 14.50 3.99
C LYS A 120 20.27 15.12 5.33
N LEU A 121 19.06 14.87 5.82
CA LEU A 121 18.60 15.37 7.13
C LEU A 121 19.51 14.88 8.26
N VAL A 122 19.86 13.59 8.28
CA VAL A 122 20.74 13.00 9.31
C VAL A 122 22.13 13.61 9.26
N VAL A 123 22.72 13.79 8.06
CA VAL A 123 24.10 14.25 7.91
C VAL A 123 24.25 15.76 8.03
N THR A 124 23.31 16.51 7.50
CA THR A 124 23.42 17.97 7.34
C THR A 124 22.41 18.77 8.19
N GLY A 125 21.43 18.10 8.77
CA GLY A 125 20.31 18.75 9.45
C GLY A 125 19.32 19.42 8.49
N LYS A 126 19.40 19.17 7.18
CA LYS A 126 18.57 19.84 6.15
C LYS A 126 18.14 18.86 5.09
N THR A 127 17.01 19.17 4.46
CA THR A 127 16.48 18.50 3.26
C THR A 127 16.46 19.48 2.09
N ASP A 128 16.43 18.95 0.86
CA ASP A 128 16.31 19.80 -0.36
C ASP A 128 14.85 20.20 -0.61
N VAL A 129 13.91 19.47 -0.04
CA VAL A 129 12.48 19.71 -0.18
C VAL A 129 11.87 20.00 1.18
N ASP A 130 10.77 20.72 1.20
CA ASP A 130 10.01 20.95 2.43
C ASP A 130 9.31 19.67 2.85
N ILE A 131 9.65 19.16 4.03
CA ILE A 131 9.07 17.97 4.64
C ILE A 131 8.22 18.29 5.86
N GLN A 132 7.91 19.56 6.13
CA GLN A 132 7.20 19.97 7.34
C GLN A 132 5.83 19.27 7.46
N ALA A 133 5.13 19.06 6.35
CA ALA A 133 3.86 18.34 6.33
C ALA A 133 3.97 16.82 6.58
N LEU A 134 5.18 16.29 6.62
CA LEU A 134 5.48 14.87 6.87
C LEU A 134 6.07 14.64 8.26
N HIS A 135 6.14 15.70 9.08
CA HIS A 135 6.69 15.59 10.43
C HIS A 135 5.86 14.62 11.28
N TYR A 136 6.55 13.85 12.11
CA TYR A 136 5.91 12.96 13.08
C TYR A 136 5.35 13.79 14.25
N ASP A 137 4.03 13.73 14.45
CA ASP A 137 3.31 14.38 15.54
C ASP A 137 2.85 13.35 16.60
#